data_955c37d48efcba0c4a9ac14970bee211
#
_entry.id   955c37d48efcba0c4a9ac14970bee211
#
_cell.length_a   1.000
_cell.length_b   1.000
_cell.length_c   1.000
_cell.angle_alpha   90.00
_cell.angle_beta   90.00
_cell.angle_gamma   90.00
#
_symmetry.space_group_name_H-M   'P 1'
#
loop_
_entity.id
_entity.type
_entity.pdbx_description
1 polymer ?
#
loop_
_entity_poly.entity_id
_entity_poly.type
_entity_poly.pdbx_seq_one_letter_code
_entity_poly.pdbx_strand_id
1 'polypeptide(L)'
;MLRLIRTEAQYEAALERVYALMQLDLEPGSEAGDELEIISLLVKEYENLHYPVPKPHPIEAIKFRLEQMGLPDSELIRVLGSRSRKSEILSGQRKLNLEMIRKLNRELRIPADVLIQAY
;
A
#
# COMPACT_ATOMS: atom_id res chain seq x y z
N MET A 1 4.14 -29.01 8.95
CA MET A 1 4.73 -28.18 10.00
C MET A 1 4.89 -26.74 9.53
N LEU A 2 4.42 -25.79 10.31
CA LEU A 2 4.56 -24.37 9.98
C LEU A 2 5.98 -23.91 10.27
N ARG A 3 6.60 -23.22 9.31
CA ARG A 3 7.93 -22.65 9.45
C ARG A 3 7.98 -21.26 8.85
N LEU A 4 8.80 -20.40 9.43
CA LEU A 4 9.12 -19.12 8.82
C LEU A 4 9.95 -19.35 7.57
N ILE A 5 9.76 -18.48 6.59
CA ILE A 5 10.56 -18.50 5.37
C ILE A 5 11.84 -17.71 5.66
N ARG A 6 13.00 -18.38 5.56
CA ARG A 6 14.29 -17.77 5.87
C ARG A 6 15.29 -17.80 4.73
N THR A 7 15.05 -18.65 3.72
CA THR A 7 15.95 -18.78 2.58
C THR A 7 15.19 -18.62 1.28
N GLU A 8 15.92 -18.30 0.21
CA GLU A 8 15.33 -18.16 -1.13
C GLU A 8 14.68 -19.47 -1.60
N ALA A 9 15.31 -20.60 -1.30
CA ALA A 9 14.75 -21.90 -1.65
C ALA A 9 13.43 -22.16 -0.95
N GLN A 10 13.32 -21.80 0.34
CA GLN A 10 12.07 -21.92 1.09
C GLN A 10 11.01 -20.97 0.53
N TYR A 11 11.41 -19.78 0.12
CA TYR A 11 10.52 -18.80 -0.49
C TYR A 11 9.94 -19.34 -1.80
N GLU A 12 10.78 -19.88 -2.67
CA GLU A 12 10.32 -20.46 -3.94
C GLU A 12 9.38 -21.62 -3.72
N ALA A 13 9.70 -22.51 -2.77
CA ALA A 13 8.84 -23.63 -2.42
C ALA A 13 7.48 -23.15 -1.89
N ALA A 14 7.47 -22.10 -1.08
CA ALA A 14 6.24 -21.50 -0.57
C ALA A 14 5.39 -20.90 -1.70
N LEU A 15 6.01 -20.23 -2.68
CA LEU A 15 5.30 -19.69 -3.83
C LEU A 15 4.66 -20.80 -4.66
N GLU A 16 5.37 -21.90 -4.86
CA GLU A 16 4.81 -23.05 -5.58
C GLU A 16 3.58 -23.61 -4.85
N ARG A 17 3.65 -23.69 -3.52
CA ARG A 17 2.54 -24.16 -2.72
C ARG A 17 1.35 -23.21 -2.78
N VAL A 18 1.60 -21.90 -2.68
CA VAL A 18 0.55 -20.89 -2.82
C VAL A 18 -0.14 -21.03 -4.18
N TYR A 19 0.66 -21.15 -5.24
CA TYR A 19 0.13 -21.30 -6.59
C TYR A 19 -0.75 -22.55 -6.70
N ALA A 20 -0.29 -23.68 -6.17
CA ALA A 20 -1.05 -24.93 -6.19
C ALA A 20 -2.38 -24.79 -5.44
N LEU A 21 -2.36 -24.16 -4.26
CA LEU A 21 -3.57 -23.94 -3.48
C LEU A 21 -4.55 -22.99 -4.18
N MET A 22 -4.03 -21.97 -4.88
CA MET A 22 -4.88 -21.03 -5.62
C MET A 22 -5.60 -21.67 -6.81
N GLN A 23 -5.12 -22.81 -7.31
CA GLN A 23 -5.79 -23.55 -8.39
C GLN A 23 -7.01 -24.35 -7.89
N LEU A 24 -7.15 -24.50 -6.59
CA LEU A 24 -8.25 -25.23 -5.98
C LEU A 24 -9.41 -24.30 -5.66
N ASP A 25 -10.62 -24.84 -5.67
CA ASP A 25 -11.80 -24.10 -5.24
C ASP A 25 -11.95 -24.28 -3.72
N LEU A 26 -11.32 -23.37 -2.97
CA LEU A 26 -11.24 -23.47 -1.51
C LEU A 26 -12.35 -22.68 -0.84
N GLU A 27 -13.00 -23.31 0.13
CA GLU A 27 -13.99 -22.62 0.95
C GLU A 27 -13.29 -21.86 2.11
N PRO A 28 -13.80 -20.68 2.47
CA PRO A 28 -13.30 -19.96 3.64
C PRO A 28 -13.42 -20.81 4.90
N GLY A 29 -12.36 -20.84 5.71
CA GLY A 29 -12.35 -21.60 6.94
C GLY A 29 -12.01 -23.07 6.78
N SER A 30 -11.82 -23.57 5.54
CA SER A 30 -11.34 -24.92 5.32
C SER A 30 -9.86 -25.03 5.70
N GLU A 31 -9.39 -26.25 5.96
CA GLU A 31 -8.00 -26.49 6.30
C GLU A 31 -7.05 -25.98 5.20
N ALA A 32 -7.36 -26.28 3.95
CA ALA A 32 -6.58 -25.81 2.81
C ALA A 32 -6.67 -24.29 2.63
N GLY A 33 -7.83 -23.71 2.87
CA GLY A 33 -8.01 -22.26 2.83
C GLY A 33 -7.18 -21.55 3.90
N ASP A 34 -7.15 -22.10 5.11
CA ASP A 34 -6.33 -21.57 6.20
C ASP A 34 -4.85 -21.73 5.88
N GLU A 35 -4.44 -22.84 5.27
CA GLU A 35 -3.07 -23.04 4.83
C GLU A 35 -2.65 -21.96 3.84
N LEU A 36 -3.51 -21.66 2.87
CA LEU A 36 -3.23 -20.62 1.88
C LEU A 36 -3.06 -19.26 2.54
N GLU A 37 -3.93 -18.90 3.48
CA GLU A 37 -3.81 -17.63 4.21
C GLU A 37 -2.51 -17.55 5.00
N ILE A 38 -2.16 -18.59 5.72
CA ILE A 38 -0.95 -18.61 6.55
C ILE A 38 0.30 -18.53 5.69
N ILE A 39 0.38 -19.31 4.62
CA ILE A 39 1.55 -19.27 3.72
C ILE A 39 1.65 -17.91 3.05
N SER A 40 0.53 -17.33 2.66
CA SER A 40 0.51 -15.99 2.04
C SER A 40 1.07 -14.93 3.00
N LEU A 41 0.74 -15.01 4.28
CA LEU A 41 1.28 -14.11 5.29
C LEU A 41 2.80 -14.29 5.46
N LEU A 42 3.27 -15.54 5.47
CA LEU A 42 4.70 -15.83 5.58
C LEU A 42 5.47 -15.34 4.35
N VAL A 43 4.92 -15.54 3.16
CA VAL A 43 5.50 -15.05 1.90
C VAL A 43 5.60 -13.53 1.93
N LYS A 44 4.53 -12.86 2.33
CA LYS A 44 4.49 -11.40 2.39
C LYS A 44 5.55 -10.86 3.35
N GLU A 45 5.70 -11.48 4.51
CA GLU A 45 6.70 -11.07 5.49
C GLU A 45 8.12 -11.22 4.93
N TYR A 46 8.42 -12.33 4.27
CA TYR A 46 9.72 -12.54 3.63
C TYR A 46 9.98 -11.49 2.56
N GLU A 47 8.98 -11.21 1.71
CA GLU A 47 9.11 -10.21 0.65
C GLU A 47 9.35 -8.80 1.22
N ASN A 48 8.68 -8.45 2.31
CA ASN A 48 8.87 -7.15 2.94
C ASN A 48 10.30 -6.98 3.48
N LEU A 49 10.90 -8.06 3.95
CA LEU A 49 12.26 -8.03 4.50
C LEU A 49 13.34 -8.06 3.40
N HIS A 50 13.14 -8.82 2.34
CA HIS A 50 14.16 -9.08 1.33
C HIS A 50 13.96 -8.32 0.02
N TYR A 51 12.71 -7.95 -0.30
CA TYR A 51 12.37 -7.24 -1.53
C TYR A 51 11.47 -6.04 -1.20
N PRO A 52 11.95 -5.09 -0.35
CA PRO A 52 11.10 -3.96 0.03
C PRO A 52 10.76 -3.10 -1.17
N VAL A 53 9.48 -2.77 -1.31
CA VAL A 53 9.02 -1.85 -2.33
C VAL A 53 9.18 -0.45 -1.78
N PRO A 54 9.90 0.46 -2.46
CA PRO A 54 10.01 1.85 -2.02
C PRO A 54 8.63 2.49 -1.92
N LYS A 55 8.43 3.32 -0.90
CA LYS A 55 7.19 4.08 -0.77
C LYS A 55 7.11 5.09 -1.91
N PRO A 56 5.91 5.34 -2.48
CA PRO A 56 5.76 6.31 -3.53
C PRO A 56 6.02 7.74 -3.01
N HIS A 57 6.41 8.63 -3.91
CA HIS A 57 6.52 10.05 -3.59
C HIS A 57 5.15 10.57 -3.11
N PRO A 58 5.09 11.39 -2.05
CA PRO A 58 3.81 11.85 -1.49
C PRO A 58 2.88 12.48 -2.52
N ILE A 59 3.40 13.30 -3.43
CA ILE A 59 2.56 13.98 -4.43
C ILE A 59 2.03 12.98 -5.46
N GLU A 60 2.86 12.03 -5.89
CA GLU A 60 2.43 10.97 -6.80
C GLU A 60 1.37 10.08 -6.15
N ALA A 61 1.51 9.80 -4.86
CA ALA A 61 0.53 9.03 -4.12
C ALA A 61 -0.83 9.74 -4.07
N ILE A 62 -0.83 11.06 -3.89
CA ILE A 62 -2.05 11.87 -3.88
C ILE A 62 -2.74 11.80 -5.26
N LYS A 63 -1.99 12.02 -6.33
CA LYS A 63 -2.52 11.97 -7.70
C LYS A 63 -3.09 10.60 -8.03
N PHE A 64 -2.35 9.56 -7.69
CA PHE A 64 -2.77 8.18 -7.93
C PHE A 64 -4.06 7.84 -7.17
N ARG A 65 -4.16 8.29 -5.91
CA ARG A 65 -5.35 8.02 -5.10
C ARG A 65 -6.60 8.71 -5.65
N LEU A 66 -6.46 9.94 -6.09
CA LEU A 66 -7.57 10.65 -6.75
C LEU A 66 -8.03 9.91 -8.00
N GLU A 67 -7.09 9.44 -8.80
CA GLU A 67 -7.39 8.68 -10.01
C GLU A 67 -8.13 7.38 -9.67
N GLN A 68 -7.67 6.64 -8.66
CA GLN A 68 -8.33 5.42 -8.21
C GLN A 68 -9.77 5.65 -7.73
N MET A 69 -10.01 6.79 -7.08
CA MET A 69 -11.33 7.14 -6.57
C MET A 69 -12.22 7.80 -7.61
N GLY A 70 -11.69 8.06 -8.81
CA GLY A 70 -12.43 8.75 -9.86
C GLY A 70 -12.72 10.21 -9.54
N LEU A 71 -11.91 10.85 -8.71
CA LEU A 71 -12.10 12.22 -8.26
C LEU A 71 -11.18 13.17 -9.04
N PRO A 72 -11.67 14.38 -9.40
CA PRO A 72 -10.81 15.39 -10.00
C PRO A 72 -9.88 16.00 -8.94
N ASP A 73 -8.78 16.62 -9.37
CA ASP A 73 -7.85 17.25 -8.45
C ASP A 73 -8.45 18.48 -7.75
N SER A 74 -9.56 19.01 -8.27
CA SER A 74 -10.30 20.09 -7.60
C SER A 74 -10.81 19.70 -6.22
N GLU A 75 -10.98 18.39 -5.94
CA GLU A 75 -11.33 17.92 -4.61
C GLU A 75 -10.26 18.28 -3.57
N LEU A 76 -9.02 18.45 -3.99
CA LEU A 76 -7.92 18.83 -3.11
C LEU A 76 -8.05 20.26 -2.60
N ILE A 77 -8.82 21.12 -3.27
CA ILE A 77 -9.02 22.49 -2.82
C ILE A 77 -9.65 22.50 -1.42
N ARG A 78 -10.64 21.66 -1.21
CA ARG A 78 -11.29 21.51 0.09
C ARG A 78 -10.31 20.95 1.15
N VAL A 79 -9.52 19.97 0.76
CA VAL A 79 -8.59 19.31 1.68
C VAL A 79 -7.40 20.20 2.02
N LEU A 80 -6.84 20.88 1.02
CA LEU A 80 -5.63 21.69 1.17
C LEU A 80 -5.91 23.15 1.53
N GLY A 81 -7.15 23.58 1.40
CA GLY A 81 -7.60 24.88 1.88
C GLY A 81 -7.87 25.94 0.81
N SER A 82 -7.17 25.91 -0.31
CA SER A 82 -7.37 26.87 -1.39
C SER A 82 -6.84 26.34 -2.72
N ARG A 83 -7.25 26.98 -3.80
CA ARG A 83 -6.74 26.68 -5.14
C ARG A 83 -5.25 26.95 -5.24
N SER A 84 -4.79 28.04 -4.62
CA SER A 84 -3.38 28.40 -4.62
C SER A 84 -2.54 27.35 -3.88
N ARG A 85 -2.98 26.90 -2.72
CA ARG A 85 -2.29 25.86 -1.97
C ARG A 85 -2.26 24.55 -2.73
N LYS A 86 -3.38 24.16 -3.36
CA LYS A 86 -3.41 22.98 -4.19
C LYS A 86 -2.35 23.05 -5.28
N SER A 87 -2.29 24.16 -6.01
CA SER A 87 -1.32 24.35 -7.07
C SER A 87 0.12 24.31 -6.56
N GLU A 88 0.41 24.98 -5.47
CA GLU A 88 1.73 25.00 -4.85
C GLU A 88 2.17 23.63 -4.36
N ILE A 89 1.27 22.88 -3.73
CA ILE A 89 1.55 21.54 -3.23
C ILE A 89 1.82 20.58 -4.41
N LEU A 90 0.95 20.58 -5.43
CA LEU A 90 1.08 19.66 -6.56
C LEU A 90 2.31 19.96 -7.42
N SER A 91 2.74 21.21 -7.46
CA SER A 91 3.93 21.62 -8.22
C SER A 91 5.24 21.45 -7.43
N GLY A 92 5.15 21.12 -6.15
CA GLY A 92 6.33 20.98 -5.28
C GLY A 92 6.86 22.26 -4.68
N GLN A 93 6.19 23.40 -4.92
CA GLN A 93 6.61 24.69 -4.36
C GLN A 93 6.36 24.79 -2.86
N ARG A 94 5.39 24.05 -2.35
CA ARG A 94 5.04 24.04 -0.95
C ARG A 94 4.98 22.59 -0.46
N LYS A 95 5.53 22.35 0.73
CA LYS A 95 5.46 21.05 1.36
C LYS A 95 4.16 20.87 2.10
N LEU A 96 3.76 19.61 2.32
CA LEU A 96 2.59 19.28 3.12
C LEU A 96 2.85 19.64 4.58
N ASN A 97 1.88 20.27 5.23
CA ASN A 97 1.92 20.48 6.67
C ASN A 97 1.17 19.35 7.38
N LEU A 98 1.27 19.29 8.69
CA LEU A 98 0.67 18.21 9.48
C LEU A 98 -0.84 18.16 9.32
N GLU A 99 -1.51 19.30 9.27
CA GLU A 99 -2.95 19.34 9.10
C GLU A 99 -3.39 18.77 7.75
N MET A 100 -2.67 19.11 6.69
CA MET A 100 -2.90 18.56 5.36
C MET A 100 -2.71 17.05 5.34
N ILE A 101 -1.65 16.55 5.98
CA ILE A 101 -1.37 15.13 6.09
C ILE A 101 -2.51 14.41 6.79
N ARG A 102 -3.01 14.95 7.89
CA ARG A 102 -4.13 14.37 8.63
C ARG A 102 -5.40 14.31 7.78
N LYS A 103 -5.70 15.37 7.04
CA LYS A 103 -6.88 15.41 6.17
C LYS A 103 -6.76 14.43 5.01
N LEU A 104 -5.60 14.37 4.36
CA LEU A 104 -5.36 13.43 3.27
C LEU A 104 -5.45 11.97 3.74
N ASN A 105 -4.91 11.68 4.91
CA ASN A 105 -5.00 10.35 5.51
C ASN A 105 -6.46 9.97 5.80
N ARG A 106 -7.21 10.89 6.40
CA ARG A 106 -8.59 10.63 6.80
C ARG A 106 -9.55 10.56 5.62
N GLU A 107 -9.45 11.50 4.68
CA GLU A 107 -10.42 11.62 3.60
C GLU A 107 -10.09 10.80 2.37
N LEU A 108 -8.82 10.72 1.99
CA LEU A 108 -8.39 9.94 0.83
C LEU A 108 -7.77 8.59 1.22
N ARG A 109 -7.64 8.33 2.51
CA ARG A 109 -7.08 7.09 3.04
C ARG A 109 -5.68 6.78 2.50
N ILE A 110 -4.88 7.84 2.35
CA ILE A 110 -3.48 7.69 1.99
C ILE A 110 -2.70 7.40 3.27
N PRO A 111 -1.86 6.35 3.30
CA PRO A 111 -1.10 6.03 4.51
C PRO A 111 -0.26 7.21 5.00
N ALA A 112 -0.30 7.47 6.29
CA ALA A 112 0.43 8.60 6.87
C ALA A 112 1.94 8.48 6.66
N ASP A 113 2.48 7.27 6.69
CA ASP A 113 3.91 7.03 6.48
C ASP A 113 4.37 7.38 5.06
N VAL A 114 3.47 7.35 4.08
CA VAL A 114 3.75 7.84 2.73
C VAL A 114 3.81 9.37 2.74
N LEU A 115 2.86 10.02 3.41
CA LEU A 115 2.71 11.48 3.38
C LEU A 115 3.77 12.22 4.19
N ILE A 116 4.35 11.58 5.22
CA ILE A 116 5.36 12.21 6.08
C ILE A 116 6.79 12.07 5.56
N GLN A 117 6.98 11.41 4.43
CA GLN A 117 8.32 11.26 3.86
C GLN A 117 8.94 12.61 3.51
N ALA A 118 10.25 12.70 3.63
CA ALA A 118 11.00 13.85 3.11
C ALA A 118 10.97 13.82 1.57
N TYR A 119 10.79 14.98 0.97
CA TYR A 119 10.79 15.08 -0.49
C TYR A 119 11.14 16.49 -0.95
#